data_f51d19d9228c14a8e7305cca3a507d28
#
_entry.id   f51d19d9228c14a8e7305cca3a507d28
#
_cell.length_a   1.000
_cell.length_b   1.000
_cell.length_c   1.000
_cell.angle_alpha   90.00
_cell.angle_beta   90.00
_cell.angle_gamma   90.00
#
_symmetry.space_group_name_H-M   'P 1'
#
loop_
_entity.id
_entity.type
_entity.pdbx_description
1 polymer ?
#
loop_
_entity_poly.entity_id
_entity_poly.type
_entity_poly.pdbx_seq_one_letter_code
_entity_poly.pdbx_strand_id
1 'polypeptide(L)'
;MNIKLVSEVSIDGKITFGQGTSSKDLFSFLSTEDMEFIHGIRGNVDGILVGMNTIRYDNPSLTCRYVEGKDPIRIIPSRTLEIPENATVFNDKIPTIIITPKANREKEAHLQKYQNVTVVFAGDERIDFVEAFSKLENEYNIHSIMLEGGGTLNWTLIDQDMVSEITVIRVPIIIGGKNNVSLVDGDGYNECKLVKNFNLKGVGHRGNVVICSYVKA
;
A
#
# COMPACT_ATOMS: atom_id res chain seq x y z
N MET A 1 6.91 14.24 -3.37
CA MET A 1 6.65 12.79 -3.08
C MET A 1 6.20 12.06 -4.34
N ASN A 2 6.86 10.98 -4.74
CA ASN A 2 6.46 10.12 -5.85
C ASN A 2 5.77 8.86 -5.30
N ILE A 3 4.46 8.68 -5.54
CA ILE A 3 3.70 7.52 -5.03
C ILE A 3 3.27 6.65 -6.20
N LYS A 4 3.75 5.40 -6.20
CA LYS A 4 3.43 4.39 -7.19
C LYS A 4 2.58 3.29 -6.57
N LEU A 5 1.32 3.18 -7.00
CA LEU A 5 0.46 2.04 -6.66
C LEU A 5 0.91 0.81 -7.46
N VAL A 6 1.18 -0.29 -6.77
CA VAL A 6 1.47 -1.59 -7.37
C VAL A 6 0.57 -2.63 -6.71
N SER A 7 -0.20 -3.36 -7.50
CA SER A 7 -1.12 -4.34 -6.95
C SER A 7 -1.36 -5.50 -7.90
N GLU A 8 -1.41 -6.68 -7.33
CA GLU A 8 -1.90 -7.91 -7.97
C GLU A 8 -3.42 -7.91 -7.94
N VAL A 9 -4.03 -8.23 -9.09
CA VAL A 9 -5.49 -8.30 -9.20
C VAL A 9 -5.93 -9.48 -10.06
N SER A 10 -7.10 -10.02 -9.77
CA SER A 10 -7.80 -10.95 -10.67
C SER A 10 -8.21 -10.26 -12.00
N ILE A 11 -8.66 -11.03 -12.99
CA ILE A 11 -9.18 -10.48 -14.26
C ILE A 11 -10.34 -9.51 -14.01
N ASP A 12 -11.19 -9.79 -13.01
CA ASP A 12 -12.32 -8.96 -12.61
C ASP A 12 -11.98 -7.89 -11.55
N GLY A 13 -10.67 -7.63 -11.30
CA GLY A 13 -10.19 -6.50 -10.51
C GLY A 13 -10.24 -6.68 -9.00
N LYS A 14 -10.35 -7.92 -8.50
CA LYS A 14 -10.36 -8.21 -7.06
C LYS A 14 -8.94 -8.45 -6.54
N ILE A 15 -8.70 -8.01 -5.29
CA ILE A 15 -7.40 -8.18 -4.59
C ILE A 15 -7.47 -9.17 -3.43
N THR A 16 -8.65 -9.64 -3.05
CA THR A 16 -8.85 -10.66 -2.01
C THR A 16 -10.01 -11.58 -2.35
N PHE A 17 -10.03 -12.79 -1.76
CA PHE A 17 -11.13 -13.77 -1.92
C PHE A 17 -12.33 -13.49 -1.01
N GLY A 18 -12.25 -12.48 -0.13
CA GLY A 18 -13.33 -12.07 0.77
C GLY A 18 -12.91 -10.89 1.63
N GLN A 19 -13.88 -10.28 2.31
CA GLN A 19 -13.58 -9.29 3.34
C GLN A 19 -12.86 -9.98 4.53
N GLY A 20 -11.76 -9.37 4.98
CA GLY A 20 -10.98 -9.94 6.10
C GLY A 20 -10.15 -11.18 5.74
N THR A 21 -10.03 -11.52 4.45
CA THR A 21 -9.11 -12.56 3.98
C THR A 21 -7.80 -11.95 3.50
N SER A 22 -6.75 -12.77 3.48
CA SER A 22 -5.43 -12.37 3.03
C SER A 22 -5.37 -12.13 1.51
N SER A 23 -4.65 -11.11 1.10
CA SER A 23 -4.30 -10.89 -0.31
C SER A 23 -3.19 -11.84 -0.79
N LYS A 24 -2.45 -12.47 0.14
CA LYS A 24 -1.36 -13.41 -0.17
C LYS A 24 -1.80 -14.62 -0.99
N ASP A 25 -3.07 -14.97 -0.95
CA ASP A 25 -3.60 -16.10 -1.73
C ASP A 25 -3.42 -15.87 -3.25
N LEU A 26 -3.36 -14.60 -3.70
CA LEU A 26 -3.04 -14.27 -5.09
C LEU A 26 -1.61 -14.63 -5.49
N PHE A 27 -0.68 -14.69 -4.55
CA PHE A 27 0.73 -15.00 -4.84
C PHE A 27 0.93 -16.43 -5.34
N SER A 28 -0.02 -17.34 -5.06
CA SER A 28 0.01 -18.72 -5.60
C SER A 28 -0.13 -18.78 -7.13
N PHE A 29 -0.58 -17.68 -7.74
CA PHE A 29 -0.74 -17.54 -9.20
C PHE A 29 0.41 -16.76 -9.86
N LEU A 30 1.43 -16.36 -9.09
CA LEU A 30 2.60 -15.64 -9.55
C LEU A 30 3.81 -16.57 -9.64
N SER A 31 4.63 -16.37 -10.66
CA SER A 31 5.93 -17.03 -10.80
C SER A 31 6.99 -16.36 -9.92
N THR A 32 8.16 -16.99 -9.79
CA THR A 32 9.32 -16.37 -9.13
C THR A 32 9.72 -15.08 -9.84
N GLU A 33 9.71 -15.04 -11.17
CA GLU A 33 10.04 -13.85 -11.95
C GLU A 33 9.03 -12.69 -11.73
N ASP A 34 7.75 -13.02 -11.51
CA ASP A 34 6.75 -12.00 -11.13
C ASP A 34 7.06 -11.42 -9.74
N MET A 35 7.45 -12.27 -8.80
CA MET A 35 7.86 -11.84 -7.46
C MET A 35 9.15 -11.03 -7.50
N GLU A 36 10.11 -11.39 -8.33
CA GLU A 36 11.33 -10.61 -8.60
C GLU A 36 10.99 -9.22 -9.15
N PHE A 37 10.03 -9.13 -10.07
CA PHE A 37 9.56 -7.84 -10.60
C PHE A 37 8.95 -6.96 -9.52
N ILE A 38 8.06 -7.49 -8.68
CA ILE A 38 7.42 -6.76 -7.58
C ILE A 38 8.48 -6.30 -6.57
N HIS A 39 9.37 -7.22 -6.16
CA HIS A 39 10.43 -6.91 -5.21
C HIS A 39 11.50 -5.99 -5.79
N GLY A 40 11.71 -6.01 -7.11
CA GLY A 40 12.55 -5.04 -7.80
C GLY A 40 12.01 -3.60 -7.68
N ILE A 41 10.68 -3.43 -7.78
CA ILE A 41 10.07 -2.12 -7.52
C ILE A 41 10.24 -1.75 -6.04
N ARG A 42 9.97 -2.69 -5.12
CA ARG A 42 10.07 -2.49 -3.68
C ARG A 42 11.48 -2.11 -3.21
N GLY A 43 12.51 -2.74 -3.76
CA GLY A 43 13.92 -2.46 -3.44
C GLY A 43 14.43 -1.12 -4.00
N ASN A 44 13.67 -0.44 -4.84
CA ASN A 44 14.02 0.84 -5.49
C ASN A 44 13.19 2.03 -5.00
N VAL A 45 12.47 1.90 -3.88
CA VAL A 45 11.72 2.99 -3.25
C VAL A 45 12.20 3.21 -1.83
N ASP A 46 11.99 4.43 -1.31
CA ASP A 46 12.38 4.77 0.06
C ASP A 46 11.40 4.18 1.08
N GLY A 47 10.11 4.12 0.74
CA GLY A 47 9.05 3.65 1.62
C GLY A 47 8.06 2.70 0.95
N ILE A 48 7.45 1.84 1.78
CA ILE A 48 6.33 0.97 1.40
C ILE A 48 5.12 1.31 2.26
N LEU A 49 4.00 1.63 1.62
CA LEU A 49 2.78 2.09 2.27
C LEU A 49 1.67 1.05 2.14
N VAL A 50 1.19 0.57 3.28
CA VAL A 50 0.07 -0.38 3.36
C VAL A 50 -0.94 0.02 4.42
N GLY A 51 -2.20 -0.31 4.23
CA GLY A 51 -3.24 -0.07 5.21
C GLY A 51 -3.12 -0.97 6.45
N MET A 52 -3.60 -0.52 7.61
CA MET A 52 -3.57 -1.28 8.87
C MET A 52 -4.32 -2.63 8.75
N ASN A 53 -5.34 -2.73 7.91
CA ASN A 53 -6.03 -4.01 7.67
C ASN A 53 -5.13 -5.03 6.98
N THR A 54 -4.26 -4.61 6.07
CA THR A 54 -3.24 -5.49 5.47
C THR A 54 -2.31 -6.04 6.55
N ILE A 55 -1.90 -5.20 7.53
CA ILE A 55 -1.11 -5.70 8.68
C ILE A 55 -1.89 -6.72 9.49
N ARG A 56 -3.18 -6.49 9.75
CA ARG A 56 -4.02 -7.39 10.57
C ARG A 56 -4.28 -8.74 9.92
N TYR A 57 -4.59 -8.75 8.61
CA TYR A 57 -5.01 -9.97 7.91
C TYR A 57 -3.84 -10.73 7.29
N ASP A 58 -2.86 -10.02 6.76
CA ASP A 58 -1.76 -10.63 6.00
C ASP A 58 -0.51 -10.84 6.85
N ASN A 59 -0.34 -10.10 7.94
CA ASN A 59 0.89 -10.08 8.74
C ASN A 59 2.16 -10.11 7.85
N PRO A 60 2.32 -9.14 6.93
CA PRO A 60 3.39 -9.14 5.96
C PRO A 60 4.71 -8.69 6.60
N SER A 61 5.84 -9.14 6.06
CA SER A 61 7.15 -8.62 6.45
C SER A 61 7.53 -7.33 5.72
N LEU A 62 6.97 -7.08 4.54
CA LEU A 62 7.22 -5.89 3.71
C LEU A 62 8.72 -5.65 3.41
N THR A 63 9.45 -6.73 3.20
CA THR A 63 10.90 -6.74 2.92
C THR A 63 11.20 -7.02 1.45
N CYS A 64 12.38 -6.63 0.99
CA CYS A 64 12.94 -7.02 -0.30
C CYS A 64 13.62 -8.38 -0.15
N ARG A 65 13.12 -9.46 -0.81
CA ARG A 65 13.60 -10.83 -0.62
C ARG A 65 13.99 -11.57 -1.90
N TYR A 66 13.35 -11.25 -3.02
CA TYR A 66 13.52 -11.98 -4.27
C TYR A 66 14.62 -11.39 -5.17
N VAL A 67 15.10 -10.20 -4.85
CA VAL A 67 16.19 -9.52 -5.54
C VAL A 67 17.12 -8.85 -4.54
N GLU A 68 18.33 -8.53 -4.95
CA GLU A 68 19.20 -7.64 -4.18
C GLU A 68 18.59 -6.23 -4.15
N GLY A 69 18.51 -5.64 -2.96
CA GLY A 69 17.92 -4.32 -2.75
C GLY A 69 17.85 -3.96 -1.28
N LYS A 70 17.46 -2.72 -1.00
CA LYS A 70 17.24 -2.26 0.38
C LYS A 70 15.81 -2.58 0.81
N ASP A 71 15.63 -2.93 2.08
CA ASP A 71 14.31 -2.95 2.69
C ASP A 71 13.79 -1.51 2.79
N PRO A 72 12.60 -1.20 2.24
CA PRO A 72 12.02 0.13 2.36
C PRO A 72 11.54 0.40 3.79
N ILE A 73 11.49 1.67 4.18
CA ILE A 73 10.84 2.10 5.42
C ILE A 73 9.33 1.77 5.31
N ARG A 74 8.79 1.08 6.29
CA ARG A 74 7.37 0.74 6.31
C ARG A 74 6.55 1.92 6.78
N ILE A 75 5.47 2.21 6.09
CA ILE A 75 4.57 3.34 6.37
C ILE A 75 3.17 2.78 6.52
N ILE A 76 2.56 2.97 7.69
CA ILE A 76 1.29 2.34 8.04
C ILE A 76 0.35 3.40 8.62
N PRO A 77 -0.67 3.86 7.87
CA PRO A 77 -1.68 4.74 8.43
C PRO A 77 -2.60 3.98 9.39
N SER A 78 -2.78 4.54 10.59
CA SER A 78 -3.65 4.01 11.63
C SER A 78 -4.54 5.11 12.20
N ARG A 79 -5.84 5.05 11.91
CA ARG A 79 -6.79 6.05 12.39
C ARG A 79 -6.96 6.02 13.92
N THR A 80 -6.85 4.86 14.55
CA THR A 80 -7.11 4.67 15.99
C THR A 80 -5.86 4.40 16.81
N LEU A 81 -4.71 4.24 16.14
CA LEU A 81 -3.43 3.80 16.73
C LEU A 81 -3.50 2.42 17.41
N GLU A 82 -4.53 1.64 17.09
CA GLU A 82 -4.66 0.24 17.52
C GLU A 82 -3.88 -0.66 16.55
N ILE A 83 -2.81 -1.26 17.06
CA ILE A 83 -1.93 -2.13 16.27
C ILE A 83 -2.01 -3.57 16.75
N PRO A 84 -1.87 -4.57 15.86
CA PRO A 84 -1.76 -5.97 16.28
C PRO A 84 -0.37 -6.22 16.87
N GLU A 85 -0.30 -6.52 18.16
CA GLU A 85 0.96 -6.64 18.91
C GLU A 85 1.93 -7.69 18.35
N ASN A 86 1.40 -8.75 17.75
CA ASN A 86 2.16 -9.85 17.17
C ASN A 86 2.51 -9.64 15.70
N ALA A 87 2.25 -8.46 15.13
CA ALA A 87 2.60 -8.22 13.74
C ALA A 87 4.12 -8.18 13.53
N THR A 88 4.57 -8.86 12.49
CA THR A 88 5.99 -8.98 12.12
C THR A 88 6.66 -7.62 12.00
N VAL A 89 5.99 -6.65 11.39
CA VAL A 89 6.52 -5.30 11.15
C VAL A 89 6.85 -4.50 12.41
N PHE A 90 6.35 -4.89 13.57
CA PHE A 90 6.62 -4.25 14.86
C PHE A 90 7.66 -4.99 15.70
N ASN A 91 8.05 -6.20 15.29
CA ASN A 91 8.90 -7.10 16.08
C ASN A 91 10.23 -7.45 15.40
N ASP A 92 10.67 -6.65 14.45
CA ASP A 92 11.98 -6.78 13.79
C ASP A 92 12.79 -5.46 13.89
N LYS A 93 13.84 -5.32 13.08
CA LYS A 93 14.74 -4.14 13.12
C LYS A 93 14.48 -3.13 12.00
N ILE A 94 13.54 -3.41 11.08
CA ILE A 94 13.29 -2.54 9.92
C ILE A 94 12.46 -1.35 10.37
N PRO A 95 12.86 -0.11 10.07
CA PRO A 95 12.12 1.08 10.46
C PRO A 95 10.67 1.04 9.99
N THR A 96 9.76 1.35 10.92
CA THR A 96 8.33 1.37 10.67
C THR A 96 7.75 2.69 11.18
N ILE A 97 7.12 3.45 10.30
CA ILE A 97 6.44 4.70 10.62
C ILE A 97 4.94 4.46 10.66
N ILE A 98 4.31 4.80 11.79
CA ILE A 98 2.84 4.81 11.92
C ILE A 98 2.36 6.25 11.77
N ILE A 99 1.51 6.50 10.77
CA ILE A 99 0.85 7.80 10.59
C ILE A 99 -0.49 7.78 11.32
N THR A 100 -0.75 8.77 12.17
CA THR A 100 -1.99 8.83 12.96
C THR A 100 -2.44 10.28 13.20
N PRO A 101 -3.75 10.54 13.44
CA PRO A 101 -4.19 11.88 13.83
C PRO A 101 -3.66 12.28 15.21
N LYS A 102 -3.57 13.59 15.44
CA LYS A 102 -3.13 14.18 16.74
C LYS A 102 -4.05 13.81 17.91
N ALA A 103 -5.32 13.50 17.64
CA ALA A 103 -6.26 12.99 18.65
C ALA A 103 -5.77 11.70 19.35
N ASN A 104 -4.84 10.97 18.77
CA ASN A 104 -4.28 9.73 19.36
C ASN A 104 -3.00 9.96 20.19
N ARG A 105 -2.57 11.18 20.47
CA ARG A 105 -1.30 11.45 21.19
C ARG A 105 -1.20 10.72 22.52
N GLU A 106 -2.28 10.64 23.27
CA GLU A 106 -2.29 9.96 24.56
C GLU A 106 -2.06 8.45 24.46
N LYS A 107 -2.31 7.86 23.28
CA LYS A 107 -2.10 6.44 22.99
C LYS A 107 -0.67 6.11 22.56
N GLU A 108 0.18 7.08 22.29
CA GLU A 108 1.54 6.85 21.78
C GLU A 108 2.42 6.04 22.75
N ALA A 109 2.21 6.23 24.05
CA ALA A 109 3.05 5.61 25.09
C ALA A 109 3.13 4.08 24.99
N HIS A 110 2.08 3.38 24.52
CA HIS A 110 2.10 1.93 24.39
C HIS A 110 2.99 1.43 23.23
N LEU A 111 3.39 2.32 22.31
CA LEU A 111 4.27 1.99 21.18
C LEU A 111 5.75 2.11 21.53
N GLN A 112 6.11 2.74 22.63
CA GLN A 112 7.51 2.94 23.07
C GLN A 112 8.25 1.61 23.31
N LYS A 113 7.51 0.50 23.50
CA LYS A 113 8.10 -0.84 23.60
C LYS A 113 8.73 -1.35 22.29
N TYR A 114 8.35 -0.77 21.15
CA TYR A 114 8.85 -1.18 19.83
C TYR A 114 9.97 -0.25 19.39
N GLN A 115 11.20 -0.75 19.35
CA GLN A 115 12.40 0.06 19.04
C GLN A 115 12.49 0.52 17.59
N ASN A 116 11.80 -0.17 16.68
CA ASN A 116 11.79 0.12 15.25
C ASN A 116 10.60 0.99 14.82
N VAL A 117 9.73 1.40 15.75
CA VAL A 117 8.50 2.14 15.44
C VAL A 117 8.64 3.62 15.77
N THR A 118 8.29 4.46 14.82
CA THR A 118 8.16 5.91 14.98
C THR A 118 6.72 6.32 14.68
N VAL A 119 6.17 7.25 15.46
CA VAL A 119 4.82 7.79 15.23
C VAL A 119 4.90 9.17 14.61
N VAL A 120 4.22 9.35 13.49
CA VAL A 120 4.07 10.64 12.79
C VAL A 120 2.62 11.10 12.94
N PHE A 121 2.42 12.21 13.64
CA PHE A 121 1.10 12.82 13.80
C PHE A 121 0.81 13.75 12.62
N ALA A 122 -0.33 13.55 11.95
CA ALA A 122 -0.78 14.39 10.84
C ALA A 122 -2.31 14.49 10.82
N GLY A 123 -2.82 15.73 10.74
CA GLY A 123 -4.23 16.05 10.93
C GLY A 123 -4.68 15.98 12.38
N ASP A 124 -5.84 16.51 12.69
CA ASP A 124 -6.35 16.57 14.07
C ASP A 124 -7.17 15.33 14.44
N GLU A 125 -8.34 15.14 13.83
CA GLU A 125 -9.26 14.00 14.06
C GLU A 125 -9.13 12.89 13.02
N ARG A 126 -8.61 13.23 11.83
CA ARG A 126 -8.36 12.31 10.72
C ARG A 126 -6.95 12.49 10.21
N ILE A 127 -6.41 11.47 9.56
CA ILE A 127 -5.10 11.58 8.93
C ILE A 127 -5.19 12.60 7.78
N ASP A 128 -4.34 13.63 7.84
CA ASP A 128 -4.06 14.53 6.74
C ASP A 128 -2.84 13.97 5.98
N PHE A 129 -3.08 13.38 4.82
CA PHE A 129 -2.01 12.77 4.02
C PHE A 129 -1.09 13.82 3.37
N VAL A 130 -1.56 15.07 3.15
CA VAL A 130 -0.69 16.15 2.66
C VAL A 130 0.33 16.51 3.73
N GLU A 131 -0.14 16.75 4.99
CA GLU A 131 0.74 17.01 6.13
C GLU A 131 1.68 15.81 6.39
N ALA A 132 1.14 14.58 6.34
CA ALA A 132 1.91 13.37 6.58
C ALA A 132 3.06 13.23 5.58
N PHE A 133 2.78 13.30 4.29
CA PHE A 133 3.80 13.10 3.26
C PHE A 133 4.82 14.24 3.22
N SER A 134 4.41 15.48 3.53
CA SER A 134 5.36 16.57 3.73
C SER A 134 6.35 16.29 4.87
N LYS A 135 5.88 15.73 5.99
CA LYS A 135 6.76 15.31 7.09
C LYS A 135 7.67 14.16 6.69
N LEU A 136 7.14 13.13 6.01
CA LEU A 136 7.96 12.01 5.54
C LEU A 136 9.09 12.49 4.62
N GLU A 137 8.83 13.44 3.75
CA GLU A 137 9.81 13.99 2.83
C GLU A 137 10.87 14.83 3.55
N ASN A 138 10.44 15.75 4.43
CA ASN A 138 11.34 16.73 5.06
C ASN A 138 12.10 16.19 6.28
N GLU A 139 11.49 15.29 7.06
CA GLU A 139 12.06 14.82 8.33
C GLU A 139 12.69 13.42 8.21
N TYR A 140 12.22 12.60 7.25
CA TYR A 140 12.66 11.21 7.09
C TYR A 140 13.34 10.93 5.75
N ASN A 141 13.45 11.94 4.88
CA ASN A 141 14.08 11.84 3.55
C ASN A 141 13.44 10.74 2.67
N ILE A 142 12.11 10.59 2.75
CA ILE A 142 11.32 9.64 1.95
C ILE A 142 10.72 10.41 0.78
N HIS A 143 11.22 10.18 -0.44
CA HIS A 143 10.78 10.86 -1.66
C HIS A 143 9.99 9.97 -2.60
N SER A 144 10.12 8.65 -2.45
CA SER A 144 9.46 7.64 -3.27
C SER A 144 8.77 6.57 -2.43
N ILE A 145 7.51 6.28 -2.74
CA ILE A 145 6.69 5.31 -2.00
C ILE A 145 6.04 4.31 -2.97
N MET A 146 6.19 3.02 -2.67
CA MET A 146 5.37 1.96 -3.23
C MET A 146 4.12 1.79 -2.38
N LEU A 147 2.95 2.09 -2.94
CA LEU A 147 1.65 1.84 -2.32
C LEU A 147 1.19 0.43 -2.70
N GLU A 148 1.12 -0.47 -1.72
CA GLU A 148 0.62 -1.84 -1.91
C GLU A 148 -0.84 -2.03 -1.44
N GLY A 149 -1.48 -0.96 -1.06
CA GLY A 149 -2.93 -0.92 -0.83
C GLY A 149 -3.40 -1.30 0.59
N GLY A 150 -4.51 -1.80 0.75
CA GLY A 150 -5.81 -2.18 0.29
C GLY A 150 -6.69 -1.11 -0.36
N GLY A 151 -7.80 -1.59 -0.87
CA GLY A 151 -8.68 -0.83 -1.74
C GLY A 151 -9.12 0.53 -1.19
N THR A 152 -9.43 0.62 0.09
CA THR A 152 -9.83 1.90 0.74
C THR A 152 -8.69 2.90 0.81
N LEU A 153 -7.46 2.45 1.09
CA LEU A 153 -6.29 3.33 1.09
C LEU A 153 -5.95 3.79 -0.32
N ASN A 154 -6.05 2.88 -1.30
CA ASN A 154 -5.88 3.21 -2.70
C ASN A 154 -6.88 4.29 -3.15
N TRP A 155 -8.17 4.12 -2.80
CA TRP A 155 -9.19 5.12 -3.06
C TRP A 155 -8.83 6.47 -2.46
N THR A 156 -8.50 6.49 -1.17
CA THR A 156 -8.19 7.74 -0.45
C THR A 156 -7.08 8.52 -1.13
N LEU A 157 -5.99 7.86 -1.56
CA LEU A 157 -4.85 8.54 -2.16
C LEU A 157 -5.08 8.89 -3.64
N ILE A 158 -5.85 8.09 -4.38
CA ILE A 158 -6.24 8.41 -5.76
C ILE A 158 -7.21 9.60 -5.76
N ASP A 159 -8.21 9.59 -4.89
CA ASP A 159 -9.20 10.68 -4.81
C ASP A 159 -8.53 12.01 -4.46
N GLN A 160 -7.56 12.00 -3.54
CA GLN A 160 -6.74 13.15 -3.18
C GLN A 160 -5.64 13.50 -4.20
N ASP A 161 -5.62 12.84 -5.35
CA ASP A 161 -4.72 13.14 -6.46
C ASP A 161 -3.22 12.91 -6.15
N MET A 162 -2.92 12.04 -5.19
CA MET A 162 -1.56 11.80 -4.68
C MET A 162 -0.79 10.69 -5.41
N VAL A 163 -1.50 9.81 -6.14
CA VAL A 163 -0.88 8.71 -6.87
C VAL A 163 -0.38 9.17 -8.23
N SER A 164 0.91 9.05 -8.48
CA SER A 164 1.57 9.46 -9.73
C SER A 164 1.63 8.35 -10.78
N GLU A 165 1.78 7.10 -10.35
CA GLU A 165 1.86 5.93 -11.23
C GLU A 165 1.03 4.78 -10.66
N ILE A 166 0.48 3.96 -11.56
CA ILE A 166 -0.24 2.73 -11.20
C ILE A 166 0.35 1.58 -12.01
N THR A 167 0.75 0.50 -11.35
CA THR A 167 1.12 -0.77 -12.01
C THR A 167 0.16 -1.85 -11.53
N VAL A 168 -0.62 -2.38 -12.45
CA VAL A 168 -1.58 -3.48 -12.20
C VAL A 168 -1.00 -4.76 -12.77
N ILE A 169 -0.84 -5.76 -11.90
CA ILE A 169 -0.35 -7.11 -12.22
C ILE A 169 -1.57 -8.02 -12.23
N ARG A 170 -2.08 -8.32 -13.41
CA ARG A 170 -3.32 -9.07 -13.58
C ARG A 170 -3.06 -10.55 -13.67
N VAL A 171 -3.45 -11.29 -12.63
CA VAL A 171 -3.38 -12.76 -12.60
C VAL A 171 -4.57 -13.40 -13.34
N PRO A 172 -4.40 -14.56 -13.99
CA PRO A 172 -5.38 -15.15 -14.92
C PRO A 172 -6.51 -15.90 -14.19
N ILE A 173 -7.14 -15.28 -13.19
CA ILE A 173 -8.24 -15.86 -12.41
C ILE A 173 -9.42 -14.90 -12.30
N ILE A 174 -10.60 -15.45 -12.05
CA ILE A 174 -11.83 -14.74 -11.69
C ILE A 174 -12.14 -15.05 -10.22
N ILE A 175 -12.33 -14.02 -9.41
CA ILE A 175 -12.71 -14.16 -8.01
C ILE A 175 -14.21 -13.91 -7.83
N GLY A 176 -14.77 -12.89 -8.50
CA GLY A 176 -16.16 -12.50 -8.32
C GLY A 176 -16.47 -11.92 -6.94
N GLY A 177 -17.71 -12.07 -6.50
CA GLY A 177 -18.18 -11.60 -5.18
C GLY A 177 -18.41 -10.08 -5.12
N LYS A 178 -19.66 -9.68 -4.90
CA LYS A 178 -20.05 -8.26 -4.83
C LYS A 178 -19.29 -7.49 -3.74
N ASN A 179 -19.01 -8.15 -2.63
CA ASN A 179 -18.39 -7.54 -1.44
C ASN A 179 -16.89 -7.84 -1.31
N ASN A 180 -16.29 -8.53 -2.30
CA ASN A 180 -14.85 -8.79 -2.29
C ASN A 180 -14.08 -7.53 -2.62
N VAL A 181 -12.96 -7.32 -1.91
CA VAL A 181 -12.17 -6.11 -2.03
C VAL A 181 -11.61 -5.95 -3.43
N SER A 182 -11.83 -4.79 -4.02
CA SER A 182 -11.31 -4.43 -5.33
C SER A 182 -10.02 -3.63 -5.22
N LEU A 183 -9.34 -3.44 -6.37
CA LEU A 183 -8.14 -2.60 -6.44
C LEU A 183 -8.38 -1.22 -5.81
N VAL A 184 -9.56 -0.66 -6.02
CA VAL A 184 -9.97 0.64 -5.48
C VAL A 184 -11.38 0.49 -4.91
N ASP A 185 -11.53 0.70 -3.59
CA ASP A 185 -12.80 0.63 -2.87
C ASP A 185 -13.06 1.94 -2.11
N GLY A 186 -14.09 2.67 -2.49
CA GLY A 186 -14.52 3.92 -1.87
C GLY A 186 -15.89 4.33 -2.36
N ASP A 187 -16.24 5.60 -2.14
CA ASP A 187 -17.56 6.12 -2.50
C ASP A 187 -17.77 6.19 -4.03
N GLY A 188 -16.67 6.18 -4.79
CA GLY A 188 -16.70 6.28 -6.24
C GLY A 188 -17.05 7.68 -6.74
N TYR A 189 -16.93 7.89 -8.07
CA TYR A 189 -17.30 9.15 -8.70
C TYR A 189 -18.68 9.00 -9.34
N ASN A 190 -19.58 9.92 -9.05
CA ASN A 190 -20.93 9.97 -9.63
C ASN A 190 -21.01 10.86 -10.87
N GLU A 191 -19.95 11.58 -11.23
CA GLU A 191 -19.87 12.45 -12.40
C GLU A 191 -18.59 12.19 -13.18
N CYS A 192 -18.68 12.10 -14.50
CA CYS A 192 -17.55 11.85 -15.40
C CYS A 192 -16.40 12.87 -15.24
N LYS A 193 -16.73 14.13 -14.95
CA LYS A 193 -15.72 15.19 -14.76
C LYS A 193 -14.86 15.04 -13.51
N LEU A 194 -15.28 14.19 -12.54
CA LEU A 194 -14.57 13.95 -11.29
C LEU A 194 -13.59 12.78 -11.38
N VAL A 195 -13.71 11.91 -12.40
CA VAL A 195 -12.84 10.74 -12.52
C VAL A 195 -11.37 11.13 -12.69
N LYS A 196 -10.48 10.34 -12.13
CA LYS A 196 -9.04 10.53 -12.31
C LYS A 196 -8.57 9.86 -13.59
N ASN A 197 -7.85 10.60 -14.41
CA ASN A 197 -7.35 10.12 -15.69
C ASN A 197 -5.89 9.71 -15.59
N PHE A 198 -5.57 8.60 -16.23
CA PHE A 198 -4.21 8.09 -16.34
C PHE A 198 -3.93 7.75 -17.80
N ASN A 199 -2.70 8.03 -18.26
CA ASN A 199 -2.19 7.65 -19.55
C ASN A 199 -1.50 6.29 -19.48
N LEU A 200 -1.73 5.42 -20.46
CA LEU A 200 -1.02 4.16 -20.55
C LEU A 200 0.48 4.43 -20.77
N LYS A 201 1.33 3.91 -19.86
CA LYS A 201 2.79 3.99 -19.93
C LYS A 201 3.38 2.77 -20.60
N GLY A 202 2.81 1.60 -20.36
CA GLY A 202 3.28 0.34 -20.94
C GLY A 202 2.39 -0.85 -20.62
N VAL A 203 2.45 -1.85 -21.50
CA VAL A 203 1.81 -3.15 -21.31
C VAL A 203 2.83 -4.22 -21.59
N GLY A 204 2.88 -5.24 -20.76
CA GLY A 204 3.70 -6.42 -20.93
C GLY A 204 3.01 -7.66 -20.37
N HIS A 205 3.59 -8.81 -20.59
CA HIS A 205 3.14 -10.07 -19.99
C HIS A 205 4.32 -10.91 -19.56
N ARG A 206 4.11 -11.75 -18.56
CA ARG A 206 5.03 -12.79 -18.10
C ARG A 206 4.23 -14.07 -17.96
N GLY A 207 4.52 -15.06 -18.82
CA GLY A 207 3.63 -16.21 -18.90
C GLY A 207 2.17 -15.78 -19.13
N ASN A 208 1.29 -16.14 -18.20
CA ASN A 208 -0.15 -15.80 -18.23
C ASN A 208 -0.51 -14.53 -17.45
N VAL A 209 0.46 -13.86 -16.84
CA VAL A 209 0.25 -12.61 -16.07
C VAL A 209 0.41 -11.41 -16.99
N VAL A 210 -0.54 -10.47 -16.96
CA VAL A 210 -0.48 -9.22 -17.72
C VAL A 210 -0.13 -8.07 -16.79
N ILE A 211 0.86 -7.25 -17.16
CA ILE A 211 1.31 -6.08 -16.40
C ILE A 211 0.96 -4.84 -17.20
N CYS A 212 0.12 -3.98 -16.62
CA CYS A 212 -0.23 -2.68 -17.18
C CYS A 212 0.30 -1.57 -16.27
N SER A 213 1.05 -0.63 -16.84
CA SER A 213 1.54 0.54 -16.11
C SER A 213 0.92 1.81 -16.68
N TYR A 214 0.53 2.70 -15.79
CA TYR A 214 -0.12 3.96 -16.10
C TYR A 214 0.59 5.09 -15.37
N VAL A 215 0.56 6.29 -15.93
CA VAL A 215 1.03 7.53 -15.33
C VAL A 215 -0.11 8.53 -15.29
N LYS A 216 -0.18 9.33 -14.25
CA LYS A 216 -1.17 10.40 -14.09
C LYS A 216 -1.15 11.31 -15.32
N ALA A 217 -2.34 11.66 -15.85
CA ALA A 217 -2.53 12.52 -17.01
C ALA A 217 -2.16 13.99 -16.71
#